data_9b870967856fe1ef062048468d67aa70
#
_entry.id   9b870967856fe1ef062048468d67aa70
#
_cell.length_a   1.000
_cell.length_b   1.000
_cell.length_c   1.000
_cell.angle_alpha   90.00
_cell.angle_beta   90.00
_cell.angle_gamma   90.00
#
_symmetry.space_group_name_H-M   'P 1'
#
loop_
_entity.id
_entity.type
_entity.pdbx_description
1 polymer ?
#
loop_
_entity_poly.entity_id
_entity_poly.type
_entity_poly.pdbx_seq_one_letter_code
_entity_poly.pdbx_strand_id
1 'polypeptide(L)'
;MADVARARILYLHGFCSSPASWKARLLGERLATAGFADRFSCPTLPPVPLAAIACAENLLACAEGPTTLVGSSLGGYYATWLAERHDLRAVLINPAVMAPVLLGGLVGTHSNFHTGETFEFTAEHVAQLRALETPGVTPARYLLLVDSGDEVLDYRQALERYAGSRQIILEGGDHSFPRFPEFVPQIIEFCGL
;
A
#
# COMPACT_ATOMS: atom_id res chain seq x y z
N MET A 1 6.60 -34.52 1.91
CA MET A 1 5.44 -33.62 1.90
C MET A 1 5.97 -32.30 1.37
N ALA A 2 5.47 -31.83 0.21
CA ALA A 2 5.86 -30.53 -0.33
C ALA A 2 5.49 -29.46 0.69
N ASP A 3 6.45 -28.66 1.09
CA ASP A 3 6.26 -27.50 1.97
C ASP A 3 5.35 -26.54 1.19
N VAL A 4 4.08 -26.48 1.55
CA VAL A 4 3.11 -25.59 0.92
C VAL A 4 3.58 -24.19 1.23
N ALA A 5 4.08 -23.52 0.22
CA ALA A 5 4.59 -22.15 0.33
C ALA A 5 3.57 -21.28 1.10
N ARG A 6 4.00 -20.73 2.25
CA ARG A 6 3.12 -20.01 3.17
C ARG A 6 2.88 -18.60 2.65
N ALA A 7 1.61 -18.24 2.41
CA ALA A 7 1.22 -16.90 2.00
C ALA A 7 1.72 -15.84 3.01
N ARG A 8 2.14 -14.69 2.53
CA ARG A 8 2.71 -13.57 3.32
C ARG A 8 2.09 -12.24 2.89
N ILE A 9 2.17 -11.28 3.78
CA ILE A 9 1.74 -9.90 3.54
C ILE A 9 2.93 -8.97 3.69
N LEU A 10 3.16 -8.13 2.67
CA LEU A 10 4.05 -6.96 2.74
C LEU A 10 3.19 -5.69 2.72
N TYR A 11 3.15 -4.99 3.86
CA TYR A 11 2.40 -3.75 4.01
C TYR A 11 3.27 -2.53 3.67
N LEU A 12 2.76 -1.67 2.80
CA LEU A 12 3.40 -0.43 2.35
C LEU A 12 2.60 0.76 2.86
N HIS A 13 3.18 1.52 3.77
CA HIS A 13 2.55 2.69 4.37
C HIS A 13 2.60 3.93 3.46
N GLY A 14 1.82 4.97 3.78
CA GLY A 14 1.71 6.20 3.01
C GLY A 14 2.86 7.19 3.22
N PHE A 15 2.73 8.36 2.56
CA PHE A 15 3.65 9.50 2.71
C PHE A 15 3.67 10.01 4.14
N CYS A 16 4.82 10.45 4.64
CA CYS A 16 5.04 10.91 6.01
C CYS A 16 4.61 9.91 7.11
N SER A 17 4.47 8.63 6.79
CA SER A 17 3.99 7.59 7.68
C SER A 17 5.09 6.59 8.05
N SER A 18 4.73 5.55 8.79
CA SER A 18 5.66 4.52 9.24
C SER A 18 4.92 3.20 9.55
N PRO A 19 5.63 2.11 9.94
CA PRO A 19 5.01 0.89 10.46
C PRO A 19 4.13 1.11 11.70
N ALA A 20 4.30 2.24 12.41
CA ALA A 20 3.46 2.61 13.55
C ALA A 20 2.07 3.13 13.15
N SER A 21 1.76 3.23 11.83
CA SER A 21 0.43 3.61 11.37
C SER A 21 -0.64 2.65 11.89
N TRP A 22 -1.79 3.19 12.27
CA TRP A 22 -2.84 2.43 12.95
C TRP A 22 -3.33 1.23 12.13
N LYS A 23 -3.44 1.37 10.79
CA LYS A 23 -3.86 0.26 9.91
C LYS A 23 -2.82 -0.86 9.84
N ALA A 24 -1.52 -0.52 9.73
CA ALA A 24 -0.45 -1.50 9.74
C ALA A 24 -0.39 -2.27 11.06
N ARG A 25 -0.48 -1.56 12.18
CA ARG A 25 -0.52 -2.17 13.51
C ARG A 25 -1.71 -3.09 13.68
N LEU A 26 -2.92 -2.62 13.37
CA LEU A 26 -4.13 -3.42 13.49
C LEU A 26 -4.07 -4.71 12.67
N LEU A 27 -3.62 -4.62 11.40
CA LEU A 27 -3.49 -5.80 10.56
C LEU A 27 -2.46 -6.78 11.14
N GLY A 28 -1.30 -6.27 11.58
CA GLY A 28 -0.26 -7.09 12.22
C GLY A 28 -0.76 -7.75 13.52
N GLU A 29 -1.49 -7.03 14.37
CA GLU A 29 -2.09 -7.56 15.62
C GLU A 29 -3.13 -8.67 15.32
N ARG A 30 -3.96 -8.47 14.28
CA ARG A 30 -4.94 -9.50 13.87
C ARG A 30 -4.27 -10.76 13.33
N LEU A 31 -3.23 -10.59 12.51
CA LEU A 31 -2.44 -11.71 12.01
C LEU A 31 -1.71 -12.45 13.14
N ALA A 32 -1.12 -11.72 14.08
CA ALA A 32 -0.47 -12.32 15.26
C ALA A 32 -1.46 -13.14 16.09
N THR A 33 -2.67 -12.61 16.35
CA THR A 33 -3.74 -13.31 17.05
C THR A 33 -4.19 -14.57 16.32
N ALA A 34 -4.15 -14.56 14.98
CA ALA A 34 -4.47 -15.72 14.14
C ALA A 34 -3.30 -16.72 13.99
N GLY A 35 -2.14 -16.46 14.61
CA GLY A 35 -0.95 -17.33 14.54
C GLY A 35 -0.08 -17.10 13.31
N PHE A 36 -0.22 -15.96 12.64
CA PHE A 36 0.48 -15.59 11.40
C PHE A 36 1.44 -14.40 11.56
N ALA A 37 1.96 -14.17 12.78
CA ALA A 37 2.85 -13.04 13.06
C ALA A 37 4.10 -13.02 12.14
N ASP A 38 4.66 -14.19 11.85
CA ASP A 38 5.83 -14.39 10.99
C ASP A 38 5.55 -14.17 9.49
N ARG A 39 4.28 -13.98 9.13
CA ARG A 39 3.83 -13.79 7.75
C ARG A 39 3.49 -12.33 7.41
N PHE A 40 3.70 -11.43 8.33
CA PHE A 40 3.44 -10.00 8.15
C PHE A 40 4.74 -9.21 8.22
N SER A 41 4.96 -8.36 7.23
CA SER A 41 6.06 -7.40 7.22
C SER A 41 5.54 -6.02 6.86
N CYS A 42 5.98 -5.02 7.61
CA CYS A 42 5.76 -3.62 7.33
C CYS A 42 7.07 -2.87 7.56
N PRO A 43 7.90 -2.65 6.53
CA PRO A 43 9.16 -1.94 6.68
C PRO A 43 8.95 -0.45 6.88
N THR A 44 9.91 0.23 7.49
CA THR A 44 10.03 1.69 7.39
C THR A 44 10.48 2.03 5.99
N LEU A 45 9.58 2.60 5.18
CA LEU A 45 9.90 3.01 3.82
C LEU A 45 10.68 4.33 3.84
N PRO A 46 11.83 4.41 3.17
CA PRO A 46 12.54 5.67 2.98
C PRO A 46 11.65 6.72 2.28
N PRO A 47 11.85 8.03 2.54
CA PRO A 47 11.10 9.09 1.87
C PRO A 47 11.44 9.24 0.39
N VAL A 48 12.57 8.69 -0.06
CA VAL A 48 13.03 8.66 -1.46
C VAL A 48 12.31 7.53 -2.20
N PRO A 49 11.49 7.81 -3.24
CA PRO A 49 10.62 6.79 -3.86
C PRO A 49 11.34 5.55 -4.38
N LEU A 50 12.45 5.71 -5.11
CA LEU A 50 13.20 4.54 -5.60
C LEU A 50 13.85 3.74 -4.48
N ALA A 51 14.26 4.38 -3.38
CA ALA A 51 14.76 3.68 -2.21
C ALA A 51 13.65 2.91 -1.48
N ALA A 52 12.42 3.44 -1.45
CA ALA A 52 11.25 2.75 -0.91
C ALA A 52 10.93 1.49 -1.73
N ILE A 53 10.98 1.59 -3.06
CA ILE A 53 10.82 0.44 -3.96
C ILE A 53 11.93 -0.59 -3.72
N ALA A 54 13.20 -0.18 -3.70
CA ALA A 54 14.31 -1.10 -3.46
C ALA A 54 14.20 -1.81 -2.10
N CYS A 55 13.74 -1.12 -1.06
CA CYS A 55 13.45 -1.72 0.24
C CYS A 55 12.40 -2.83 0.13
N ALA A 56 11.29 -2.57 -0.57
CA ALA A 56 10.24 -3.56 -0.78
C ALA A 56 10.71 -4.73 -1.65
N GLU A 57 11.44 -4.48 -2.75
CA GLU A 57 12.00 -5.53 -3.62
C GLU A 57 12.97 -6.45 -2.88
N ASN A 58 13.82 -5.91 -2.00
CA ASN A 58 14.71 -6.72 -1.16
C ASN A 58 13.93 -7.68 -0.24
N LEU A 59 12.82 -7.22 0.33
CA LEU A 59 11.95 -8.08 1.15
C LEU A 59 11.23 -9.14 0.31
N LEU A 60 10.79 -8.79 -0.89
CA LEU A 60 10.18 -9.75 -1.82
C LEU A 60 11.17 -10.82 -2.25
N ALA A 61 12.43 -10.46 -2.52
CA ALA A 61 13.49 -11.40 -2.90
C ALA A 61 13.85 -12.40 -1.78
N CYS A 62 13.69 -11.99 -0.52
CA CYS A 62 13.93 -12.84 0.65
C CYS A 62 12.68 -13.63 1.10
N ALA A 63 11.53 -13.41 0.46
CA ALA A 63 10.28 -14.04 0.89
C ALA A 63 10.20 -15.50 0.42
N GLU A 64 9.93 -16.40 1.36
CA GLU A 64 9.62 -17.80 1.06
C GLU A 64 8.11 -17.95 0.90
N GLY A 65 7.64 -17.98 -0.35
CA GLY A 65 6.23 -18.19 -0.69
C GLY A 65 5.51 -17.00 -1.30
N PRO A 66 4.23 -17.16 -1.67
CA PRO A 66 3.47 -16.13 -2.34
C PRO A 66 3.25 -14.92 -1.43
N THR A 67 3.63 -13.74 -1.90
CA THR A 67 3.45 -12.48 -1.17
C THR A 67 2.33 -11.67 -1.80
N THR A 68 1.39 -11.19 -0.96
CA THR A 68 0.40 -10.20 -1.34
C THR A 68 0.79 -8.84 -0.74
N LEU A 69 0.75 -7.80 -1.56
CA LEU A 69 1.00 -6.45 -1.12
C LEU A 69 -0.26 -5.85 -0.49
N VAL A 70 -0.11 -5.06 0.57
CA VAL A 70 -1.20 -4.23 1.12
C VAL A 70 -0.69 -2.80 1.17
N GLY A 71 -1.25 -1.92 0.36
CA GLY A 71 -0.78 -0.54 0.23
C GLY A 71 -1.84 0.48 0.59
N SER A 72 -1.51 1.47 1.43
CA SER A 72 -2.38 2.58 1.80
C SER A 72 -1.83 3.89 1.27
N SER A 73 -2.69 4.71 0.63
CA SER A 73 -2.31 6.02 0.08
C SER A 73 -1.12 5.90 -0.89
N LEU A 74 0.01 6.57 -0.66
CA LEU A 74 1.24 6.42 -1.45
C LEU A 74 1.75 4.97 -1.47
N GLY A 75 1.58 4.22 -0.37
CA GLY A 75 1.90 2.79 -0.35
C GLY A 75 1.08 1.97 -1.35
N GLY A 76 -0.15 2.41 -1.67
CA GLY A 76 -0.97 1.84 -2.73
C GLY A 76 -0.40 2.08 -4.13
N TYR A 77 0.19 3.24 -4.35
CA TYR A 77 0.92 3.54 -5.58
C TYR A 77 2.12 2.62 -5.78
N TYR A 78 2.94 2.46 -4.75
CA TYR A 78 4.07 1.53 -4.76
C TYR A 78 3.63 0.07 -4.93
N ALA A 79 2.57 -0.33 -4.22
CA ALA A 79 2.00 -1.68 -4.35
C ALA A 79 1.56 -1.97 -5.79
N THR A 80 1.00 -0.99 -6.48
CA THR A 80 0.58 -1.14 -7.88
C THR A 80 1.78 -1.39 -8.79
N TRP A 81 2.82 -0.57 -8.70
CA TRP A 81 4.02 -0.74 -9.50
C TRP A 81 4.68 -2.11 -9.25
N LEU A 82 4.83 -2.50 -7.98
CA LEU A 82 5.41 -3.80 -7.61
C LEU A 82 4.54 -4.97 -8.06
N ALA A 83 3.22 -4.87 -7.94
CA ALA A 83 2.29 -5.92 -8.34
C ALA A 83 2.36 -6.18 -9.85
N GLU A 84 2.39 -5.14 -10.66
CA GLU A 84 2.49 -5.29 -12.12
C GLU A 84 3.87 -5.82 -12.55
N ARG A 85 4.94 -5.38 -11.88
CA ARG A 85 6.31 -5.78 -12.21
C ARG A 85 6.64 -7.22 -11.80
N HIS A 86 6.12 -7.68 -10.69
CA HIS A 86 6.48 -8.97 -10.08
C HIS A 86 5.35 -10.01 -10.10
N ASP A 87 4.26 -9.74 -10.84
CA ASP A 87 3.10 -10.64 -10.97
C ASP A 87 2.45 -10.97 -9.61
N LEU A 88 2.32 -9.96 -8.73
CA LEU A 88 1.80 -10.11 -7.38
C LEU A 88 0.34 -9.64 -7.28
N ARG A 89 -0.35 -10.11 -6.24
CA ARG A 89 -1.66 -9.57 -5.82
C ARG A 89 -1.47 -8.36 -4.91
N ALA A 90 -2.43 -7.44 -4.92
CA ALA A 90 -2.41 -6.29 -4.04
C ALA A 90 -3.78 -5.90 -3.50
N VAL A 91 -3.83 -5.55 -2.22
CA VAL A 91 -4.94 -4.84 -1.59
C VAL A 91 -4.58 -3.36 -1.51
N LEU A 92 -5.46 -2.52 -1.99
CA LEU A 92 -5.25 -1.08 -2.08
C LEU A 92 -6.28 -0.35 -1.23
N ILE A 93 -5.82 0.54 -0.36
CA ILE A 93 -6.66 1.27 0.59
C ILE A 93 -6.48 2.76 0.33
N ASN A 94 -7.52 3.43 -0.17
CA ASN A 94 -7.48 4.82 -0.59
C ASN A 94 -6.16 5.13 -1.34
N PRO A 95 -5.86 4.45 -2.47
CA PRO A 95 -4.55 4.56 -3.13
C PRO A 95 -4.37 5.90 -3.82
N ALA A 96 -3.17 6.48 -3.72
CA ALA A 96 -2.78 7.71 -4.40
C ALA A 96 -2.49 7.45 -5.89
N VAL A 97 -3.52 7.24 -6.70
CA VAL A 97 -3.39 6.90 -8.13
C VAL A 97 -2.56 7.91 -8.91
N MET A 98 -2.73 9.20 -8.61
CA MET A 98 -2.02 10.31 -9.24
C MET A 98 -0.89 10.85 -8.34
N ALA A 99 -0.15 9.96 -7.68
CA ALA A 99 0.90 10.34 -6.72
C ALA A 99 1.89 11.39 -7.24
N PRO A 100 2.41 11.33 -8.48
CA PRO A 100 3.34 12.36 -8.99
C PRO A 100 2.72 13.76 -9.08
N VAL A 101 1.42 13.85 -9.38
CA VAL A 101 0.70 15.13 -9.47
C VAL A 101 0.42 15.67 -8.08
N LEU A 102 -0.14 14.82 -7.20
CA LEU A 102 -0.49 15.17 -5.83
C LEU A 102 0.76 15.65 -5.06
N LEU A 103 1.81 14.82 -5.04
CA LEU A 103 3.03 15.11 -4.28
C LEU A 103 3.91 16.18 -4.95
N GLY A 104 3.70 16.46 -6.23
CA GLY A 104 4.35 17.58 -6.92
C GLY A 104 4.04 18.94 -6.29
N GLY A 105 2.87 19.09 -5.68
CA GLY A 105 2.48 20.27 -4.90
C GLY A 105 3.05 20.30 -3.47
N LEU A 106 3.74 19.25 -3.03
CA LEU A 106 4.24 19.07 -1.67
C LEU A 106 5.78 19.05 -1.60
N VAL A 107 6.46 19.62 -2.60
CA VAL A 107 7.94 19.76 -2.54
C VAL A 107 8.33 20.67 -1.37
N GLY A 108 9.27 20.21 -0.52
CA GLY A 108 9.72 20.93 0.67
C GLY A 108 10.02 20.01 1.84
N THR A 109 10.16 20.63 3.02
CA THR A 109 10.44 19.93 4.27
C THR A 109 9.17 19.32 4.85
N HIS A 110 9.23 18.05 5.19
CA HIS A 110 8.15 17.29 5.84
C HIS A 110 8.64 16.58 7.08
N SER A 111 7.69 16.21 7.95
CA SER A 111 7.97 15.41 9.15
C SER A 111 7.17 14.11 9.11
N ASN A 112 7.79 13.03 9.53
CA ASN A 112 7.10 11.77 9.75
C ASN A 112 6.11 11.91 10.92
N PHE A 113 4.85 11.54 10.71
CA PHE A 113 3.78 11.71 11.72
C PHE A 113 3.98 10.91 13.00
N HIS A 114 4.79 9.85 12.94
CA HIS A 114 4.97 8.93 14.07
C HIS A 114 6.32 9.10 14.77
N THR A 115 7.38 9.45 14.01
CA THR A 115 8.74 9.56 14.55
C THR A 115 9.15 11.01 14.78
N GLY A 116 8.49 11.98 14.13
CA GLY A 116 8.88 13.38 14.12
C GLY A 116 10.15 13.67 13.30
N GLU A 117 10.75 12.65 12.70
CA GLU A 117 11.93 12.80 11.84
C GLU A 117 11.59 13.63 10.60
N THR A 118 12.44 14.61 10.31
CA THR A 118 12.26 15.51 9.17
C THR A 118 13.05 15.05 7.95
N PHE A 119 12.50 15.30 6.78
CA PHE A 119 13.16 15.03 5.51
C PHE A 119 12.76 16.06 4.44
N GLU A 120 13.60 16.22 3.44
CA GLU A 120 13.32 17.05 2.27
C GLU A 120 12.68 16.18 1.18
N PHE A 121 11.48 16.57 0.73
CA PHE A 121 10.86 15.99 -0.46
C PHE A 121 11.10 16.94 -1.64
N THR A 122 11.76 16.45 -2.68
CA THR A 122 12.32 17.28 -3.75
C THR A 122 11.64 17.02 -5.10
N ALA A 123 11.89 17.90 -6.08
CA ALA A 123 11.45 17.70 -7.46
C ALA A 123 12.03 16.40 -8.09
N GLU A 124 13.23 15.98 -7.65
CA GLU A 124 13.81 14.68 -8.04
C GLU A 124 12.95 13.51 -7.55
N HIS A 125 12.42 13.58 -6.31
CA HIS A 125 11.51 12.55 -5.79
C HIS A 125 10.21 12.49 -6.60
N VAL A 126 9.70 13.64 -7.06
CA VAL A 126 8.54 13.67 -7.97
C VAL A 126 8.87 13.03 -9.32
N ALA A 127 10.07 13.29 -9.87
CA ALA A 127 10.53 12.65 -11.09
C ALA A 127 10.65 11.12 -10.93
N GLN A 128 11.14 10.65 -9.78
CA GLN A 128 11.17 9.22 -9.45
C GLN A 128 9.77 8.61 -9.36
N LEU A 129 8.79 9.31 -8.77
CA LEU A 129 7.40 8.85 -8.78
C LEU A 129 6.86 8.71 -10.21
N ARG A 130 7.14 9.68 -11.10
CA ARG A 130 6.74 9.56 -12.52
C ARG A 130 7.36 8.35 -13.20
N ALA A 131 8.61 8.01 -12.88
CA ALA A 131 9.26 6.81 -13.41
C ALA A 131 8.62 5.49 -12.92
N LEU A 132 7.85 5.55 -11.84
CA LEU A 132 7.10 4.43 -11.27
C LEU A 132 5.64 4.38 -11.77
N GLU A 133 5.22 5.23 -12.69
CA GLU A 133 3.90 5.13 -13.30
C GLU A 133 3.76 3.83 -14.10
N THR A 134 2.64 3.12 -13.86
CA THR A 134 2.30 1.94 -14.65
C THR A 134 1.31 2.33 -15.75
N PRO A 135 1.49 1.91 -17.00
CA PRO A 135 0.59 2.29 -18.11
C PRO A 135 -0.80 1.65 -17.96
N GLY A 136 -0.91 0.52 -17.28
CA GLY A 136 -2.14 -0.21 -17.03
C GLY A 136 -2.05 -1.07 -15.78
N VAL A 137 -3.16 -1.70 -15.41
CA VAL A 137 -3.23 -2.67 -14.31
C VAL A 137 -3.90 -3.95 -14.77
N THR A 138 -3.55 -5.07 -14.15
CA THR A 138 -4.17 -6.38 -14.36
C THR A 138 -5.28 -6.58 -13.32
N PRO A 139 -6.57 -6.34 -13.66
CA PRO A 139 -7.65 -6.20 -12.67
C PRO A 139 -7.77 -7.39 -11.70
N ALA A 140 -7.52 -8.60 -12.16
CA ALA A 140 -7.64 -9.81 -11.35
C ALA A 140 -6.67 -9.87 -10.14
N ARG A 141 -5.64 -9.01 -10.12
CA ARG A 141 -4.66 -8.93 -9.03
C ARG A 141 -5.12 -8.11 -7.84
N TYR A 142 -6.16 -7.28 -8.00
CA TYR A 142 -6.46 -6.22 -7.03
C TYR A 142 -7.74 -6.43 -6.25
N LEU A 143 -7.65 -6.09 -4.97
CA LEU A 143 -8.78 -5.76 -4.11
C LEU A 143 -8.67 -4.27 -3.75
N LEU A 144 -9.59 -3.45 -4.23
CA LEU A 144 -9.64 -2.01 -3.98
C LEU A 144 -10.65 -1.70 -2.86
N LEU A 145 -10.22 -0.93 -1.87
CA LEU A 145 -11.07 -0.39 -0.81
C LEU A 145 -10.95 1.14 -0.82
N VAL A 146 -12.06 1.83 -0.99
CA VAL A 146 -12.10 3.31 -1.03
C VAL A 146 -13.27 3.85 -0.25
N ASP A 147 -13.05 4.98 0.42
CA ASP A 147 -14.07 5.83 1.01
C ASP A 147 -14.44 6.97 0.05
N SER A 148 -15.74 7.19 -0.20
CA SER A 148 -16.17 8.27 -1.10
C SER A 148 -16.03 9.67 -0.48
N GLY A 149 -15.84 9.75 0.83
CA GLY A 149 -15.59 10.97 1.57
C GLY A 149 -14.10 11.29 1.76
N ASP A 150 -13.18 10.59 1.08
CA ASP A 150 -11.74 10.89 1.12
C ASP A 150 -11.50 12.34 0.66
N GLU A 151 -11.02 13.19 1.58
CA GLU A 151 -10.81 14.62 1.37
C GLU A 151 -9.48 14.94 0.71
N VAL A 152 -8.60 13.94 0.59
CA VAL A 152 -7.25 14.05 -0.01
C VAL A 152 -7.26 13.57 -1.45
N LEU A 153 -7.97 12.47 -1.73
CA LEU A 153 -7.94 11.77 -3.01
C LEU A 153 -9.36 11.63 -3.59
N ASP A 154 -9.52 11.99 -4.85
CA ASP A 154 -10.76 11.65 -5.56
C ASP A 154 -10.81 10.13 -5.82
N TYR A 155 -11.63 9.44 -5.04
CA TYR A 155 -11.82 7.98 -5.14
C TYR A 155 -12.24 7.51 -6.53
N ARG A 156 -12.89 8.37 -7.34
CA ARG A 156 -13.33 8.02 -8.70
C ARG A 156 -12.15 7.70 -9.60
N GLN A 157 -11.00 8.36 -9.40
CA GLN A 157 -9.77 8.04 -10.12
C GLN A 157 -9.29 6.62 -9.82
N ALA A 158 -9.44 6.17 -8.58
CA ALA A 158 -9.13 4.79 -8.22
C ALA A 158 -10.13 3.80 -8.84
N LEU A 159 -11.43 4.12 -8.86
CA LEU A 159 -12.44 3.27 -9.52
C LEU A 159 -12.17 3.08 -11.00
N GLU A 160 -11.82 4.15 -11.70
CA GLU A 160 -11.47 4.13 -13.12
C GLU A 160 -10.17 3.34 -13.36
N ARG A 161 -9.12 3.65 -12.59
CA ARG A 161 -7.81 3.02 -12.70
C ARG A 161 -7.86 1.50 -12.52
N TYR A 162 -8.65 1.03 -11.54
CA TYR A 162 -8.79 -0.38 -11.20
C TYR A 162 -10.11 -0.98 -11.70
N ALA A 163 -10.66 -0.44 -12.80
CA ALA A 163 -11.87 -0.98 -13.42
C ALA A 163 -11.71 -2.47 -13.75
N GLY A 164 -12.73 -3.28 -13.39
CA GLY A 164 -12.70 -4.73 -13.54
C GLY A 164 -12.06 -5.50 -12.39
N SER A 165 -11.43 -4.83 -11.41
CA SER A 165 -10.97 -5.47 -10.17
C SER A 165 -12.13 -5.65 -9.17
N ARG A 166 -11.88 -6.41 -8.09
CA ARG A 166 -12.81 -6.43 -6.94
C ARG A 166 -12.73 -5.10 -6.21
N GLN A 167 -13.85 -4.37 -6.16
CA GLN A 167 -13.91 -3.03 -5.57
C GLN A 167 -14.92 -2.99 -4.43
N ILE A 168 -14.54 -2.35 -3.33
CA ILE A 168 -15.37 -2.05 -2.17
C ILE A 168 -15.37 -0.53 -2.01
N ILE A 169 -16.53 0.06 -2.24
CA ILE A 169 -16.74 1.50 -2.18
C ILE A 169 -17.64 1.76 -0.99
N LEU A 170 -17.16 2.54 -0.03
CA LEU A 170 -17.90 2.92 1.16
C LEU A 170 -18.36 4.36 1.02
N GLU A 171 -19.63 4.61 1.36
CA GLU A 171 -20.15 5.96 1.38
C GLU A 171 -19.66 6.71 2.62
N GLY A 172 -19.24 7.96 2.44
CA GLY A 172 -18.62 8.79 3.48
C GLY A 172 -17.19 8.36 3.81
N GLY A 173 -16.86 8.34 5.09
CA GLY A 173 -15.50 8.08 5.57
C GLY A 173 -14.55 9.25 5.30
N ASP A 174 -13.27 8.98 5.32
CA ASP A 174 -12.20 9.95 5.09
C ASP A 174 -10.92 9.26 4.58
N HIS A 175 -9.82 10.03 4.36
CA HIS A 175 -8.56 9.48 3.87
C HIS A 175 -7.96 8.42 4.80
N SER A 176 -8.27 8.45 6.11
CA SER A 176 -7.77 7.46 7.07
C SER A 176 -8.40 6.08 6.90
N PHE A 177 -9.53 5.96 6.20
CA PHE A 177 -10.33 4.75 6.02
C PHE A 177 -10.77 4.15 7.37
N PRO A 178 -11.59 4.85 8.17
CA PRO A 178 -11.88 4.50 9.57
C PRO A 178 -12.56 3.13 9.74
N ARG A 179 -13.25 2.65 8.70
CA ARG A 179 -13.91 1.33 8.69
C ARG A 179 -12.96 0.17 8.36
N PHE A 180 -11.65 0.41 8.28
CA PHE A 180 -10.64 -0.62 8.02
C PHE A 180 -10.80 -1.90 8.87
N PRO A 181 -11.13 -1.84 10.19
CA PRO A 181 -11.30 -3.03 11.01
C PRO A 181 -12.34 -4.03 10.50
N GLU A 182 -13.39 -3.54 9.83
CA GLU A 182 -14.47 -4.35 9.28
C GLU A 182 -14.01 -5.24 8.11
N PHE A 183 -12.97 -4.79 7.40
CA PHE A 183 -12.46 -5.44 6.18
C PHE A 183 -11.20 -6.28 6.40
N VAL A 184 -10.62 -6.25 7.60
CA VAL A 184 -9.43 -7.05 7.92
C VAL A 184 -9.62 -8.56 7.64
N PRO A 185 -10.74 -9.20 8.00
CA PRO A 185 -10.96 -10.61 7.65
C PRO A 185 -10.93 -10.87 6.14
N GLN A 186 -11.56 -10.01 5.36
CA GLN A 186 -11.61 -10.11 3.90
C GLN A 186 -10.25 -9.83 3.24
N ILE A 187 -9.45 -8.93 3.83
CA ILE A 187 -8.07 -8.67 3.40
C ILE A 187 -7.21 -9.91 3.64
N ILE A 188 -7.30 -10.52 4.82
CA ILE A 188 -6.56 -11.73 5.18
C ILE A 188 -6.93 -12.89 4.24
N GLU A 189 -8.22 -13.12 4.01
CA GLU A 189 -8.72 -14.11 3.04
C GLU A 189 -8.18 -13.84 1.63
N PHE A 190 -8.24 -12.59 1.15
CA PHE A 190 -7.70 -12.22 -0.16
C PHE A 190 -6.20 -12.49 -0.24
N CYS A 191 -5.46 -12.36 0.85
CA CYS A 191 -4.03 -12.67 0.91
C CYS A 191 -3.73 -14.19 1.00
N GLY A 192 -4.74 -15.04 1.16
CA GLY A 192 -4.58 -16.50 1.24
C GLY A 192 -4.14 -17.00 2.63
N LEU A 193 -4.50 -16.25 3.68
CA LEU A 193 -4.24 -16.55 5.08
C LEU A 193 -5.51 -16.85 5.86
#